data_4d78c9cd261cdc728c73cceacd0b36af
#
_entry.id   4d78c9cd261cdc728c73cceacd0b36af
#
_cell.length_a   1.000
_cell.length_b   1.000
_cell.length_c   1.000
_cell.angle_alpha   90.00
_cell.angle_beta   90.00
_cell.angle_gamma   90.00
#
_symmetry.space_group_name_H-M   'P 1'
#
loop_
_entity.id
_entity.type
_entity.pdbx_description
1 polymer ?
#
loop_
_entity_poly.entity_id
_entity_poly.type
_entity_poly.pdbx_seq_one_letter_code
_entity_poly.pdbx_strand_id
1 'polypeptide(L)'
;MREQYINAKLSWIAKNTKASIIRELLKSTSIPGMISFGGGVPDPETFPRHEMSRLAQSVIEDEYKVSLQYGSTEGDDILKEQYIKLLEKHHGISGLKNDNIVITTGSQQALDLIGKTFLDPDSICAICSPVYLGAASAF
;
A
#
# COMPACT_ATOMS: atom_id res chain seq x y z
N MET A 1 21.19 30.06 -1.03
CA MET A 1 22.30 29.15 -1.39
C MET A 1 21.98 27.68 -1.18
N ARG A 2 21.64 27.24 0.04
CA ARG A 2 21.33 25.81 0.33
C ARG A 2 20.11 25.27 -0.44
N GLU A 3 19.04 26.03 -0.53
CA GLU A 3 17.81 25.66 -1.22
C GLU A 3 18.00 25.55 -2.75
N GLN A 4 18.73 26.47 -3.35
CA GLN A 4 19.09 26.43 -4.77
C GLN A 4 19.96 25.21 -5.11
N TYR A 5 20.90 24.87 -4.21
CA TYR A 5 21.74 23.67 -4.38
C TYR A 5 20.91 22.39 -4.32
N ILE A 6 19.97 22.28 -3.35
CA ILE A 6 19.08 21.12 -3.21
C ILE A 6 18.19 21.00 -4.46
N ASN A 7 17.55 22.10 -4.88
CA ASN A 7 16.67 22.11 -6.06
C ASN A 7 17.39 21.70 -7.36
N ALA A 8 18.68 22.05 -7.49
CA ALA A 8 19.48 21.61 -8.63
C ALA A 8 19.76 20.10 -8.66
N LYS A 9 19.72 19.45 -7.50
CA LYS A 9 19.97 17.99 -7.35
C LYS A 9 18.72 17.14 -7.40
N LEU A 10 17.52 17.71 -7.32
CA LEU A 10 16.29 16.97 -7.41
C LEU A 10 16.14 16.32 -8.79
N SER A 11 15.65 15.07 -8.79
CA SER A 11 15.25 14.38 -10.00
C SER A 11 14.07 15.07 -10.70
N TRP A 12 13.84 14.73 -11.96
CA TRP A 12 12.66 15.21 -12.69
C TRP A 12 11.36 14.85 -11.96
N ILE A 13 11.25 13.61 -11.47
CA ILE A 13 10.10 13.14 -10.69
C ILE A 13 9.87 14.02 -9.46
N ALA A 14 10.91 14.25 -8.65
CA ALA A 14 10.79 15.06 -7.43
C ALA A 14 10.38 16.52 -7.71
N LYS A 15 10.83 17.09 -8.84
CA LYS A 15 10.45 18.45 -9.27
C LYS A 15 9.00 18.55 -9.74
N ASN A 16 8.44 17.46 -10.27
CA ASN A 16 7.09 17.44 -10.84
C ASN A 16 6.05 16.79 -9.93
N THR A 17 6.46 16.11 -8.84
CA THR A 17 5.55 15.54 -7.85
C THR A 17 4.85 16.67 -7.08
N LYS A 18 3.53 16.70 -7.16
CA LYS A 18 2.68 17.63 -6.41
C LYS A 18 2.34 17.08 -5.04
N ALA A 19 1.98 17.97 -4.11
CA ALA A 19 1.47 17.56 -2.81
C ALA A 19 0.20 16.70 -2.97
N SER A 20 0.07 15.66 -2.14
CA SER A 20 -1.10 14.78 -2.18
C SER A 20 -2.37 15.53 -1.76
N ILE A 21 -3.35 15.61 -2.65
CA ILE A 21 -4.68 16.17 -2.37
C ILE A 21 -5.36 15.41 -1.22
N ILE A 22 -5.19 14.08 -1.16
CA ILE A 22 -5.72 13.26 -0.08
C ILE A 22 -5.16 13.71 1.28
N ARG A 23 -3.88 14.03 1.36
CA ARG A 23 -3.24 14.51 2.59
C ARG A 23 -3.82 15.85 3.04
N GLU A 24 -4.12 16.76 2.12
CA GLU A 24 -4.76 18.03 2.44
C GLU A 24 -6.21 17.81 2.94
N LEU A 25 -6.96 16.91 2.31
CA LEU A 25 -8.31 16.54 2.75
C LEU A 25 -8.29 15.91 4.16
N LEU A 26 -7.32 15.04 4.45
CA LEU A 26 -7.19 14.40 5.76
C LEU A 26 -6.87 15.40 6.88
N LYS A 27 -6.22 16.53 6.60
CA LYS A 27 -6.01 17.58 7.60
C LYS A 27 -7.33 18.15 8.13
N SER A 28 -8.35 18.22 7.29
CA SER A 28 -9.66 18.73 7.71
C SER A 28 -10.44 17.77 8.62
N THR A 29 -10.10 16.47 8.63
CA THR A 29 -10.75 15.49 9.53
C THR A 29 -10.42 15.72 11.02
N SER A 30 -9.36 16.48 11.31
CA SER A 30 -8.95 16.83 12.68
C SER A 30 -9.72 18.01 13.26
N ILE A 31 -10.63 18.64 12.51
CA ILE A 31 -11.43 19.78 12.99
C ILE A 31 -12.58 19.25 13.85
N PRO A 32 -12.70 19.67 15.13
CA PRO A 32 -13.78 19.21 15.99
C PRO A 32 -15.16 19.45 15.40
N GLY A 33 -16.02 18.42 15.42
CA GLY A 33 -17.40 18.50 14.88
C GLY A 33 -17.52 18.38 13.36
N MET A 34 -16.41 18.20 12.64
CA MET A 34 -16.45 17.98 11.19
C MET A 34 -16.79 16.53 10.86
N ILE A 35 -17.74 16.34 9.96
CA ILE A 35 -18.03 15.05 9.34
C ILE A 35 -17.40 15.08 7.95
N SER A 36 -16.39 14.25 7.71
CA SER A 36 -15.66 14.22 6.46
C SER A 36 -16.03 12.98 5.63
N PHE A 37 -16.38 13.20 4.37
CA PHE A 37 -16.55 12.17 3.35
C PHE A 37 -15.36 12.12 2.38
N GLY A 38 -14.27 12.82 2.71
CA GLY A 38 -13.16 13.08 1.79
C GLY A 38 -12.06 12.03 1.77
N GLY A 39 -12.00 11.11 2.68
CA GLY A 39 -11.01 10.02 2.66
C GLY A 39 -11.58 8.79 3.33
N GLY A 40 -11.46 7.63 2.75
CA GLY A 40 -11.99 6.38 3.27
C GLY A 40 -11.27 5.91 4.55
N VAL A 41 -11.34 6.71 5.62
CA VAL A 41 -10.75 6.36 6.92
C VAL A 41 -11.68 5.39 7.64
N PRO A 42 -11.21 4.17 7.97
CA PRO A 42 -12.01 3.20 8.70
C PRO A 42 -12.41 3.71 10.10
N ASP A 43 -13.55 3.25 10.61
CA ASP A 43 -13.97 3.50 11.98
C ASP A 43 -13.01 2.76 12.96
N PRO A 44 -12.31 3.48 13.86
CA PRO A 44 -11.38 2.86 14.81
C PRO A 44 -12.02 1.84 15.74
N GLU A 45 -13.32 1.95 16.02
CA GLU A 45 -14.05 1.01 16.89
C GLU A 45 -14.22 -0.38 16.24
N THR A 46 -14.03 -0.47 14.91
CA THR A 46 -14.07 -1.75 14.19
C THR A 46 -12.73 -2.50 14.21
N PHE A 47 -11.66 -1.89 14.71
CA PHE A 47 -10.34 -2.53 14.71
C PHE A 47 -10.28 -3.68 15.71
N PRO A 48 -9.83 -4.89 15.30
CA PRO A 48 -9.74 -6.07 16.15
C PRO A 48 -8.52 -6.00 17.08
N ARG A 49 -8.46 -4.94 17.93
CA ARG A 49 -7.27 -4.58 18.73
C ARG A 49 -6.79 -5.69 19.67
N HIS A 50 -7.73 -6.43 20.29
CA HIS A 50 -7.39 -7.48 21.23
C HIS A 50 -6.79 -8.69 20.53
N GLU A 51 -7.35 -9.10 19.40
CA GLU A 51 -6.85 -10.17 18.55
C GLU A 51 -5.48 -9.82 17.98
N MET A 52 -5.33 -8.60 17.47
CA MET A 52 -4.04 -8.12 16.94
C MET A 52 -2.96 -8.09 18.00
N SER A 53 -3.28 -7.61 19.20
CA SER A 53 -2.32 -7.57 20.33
C SER A 53 -1.85 -8.98 20.69
N ARG A 54 -2.80 -9.92 20.85
CA ARG A 54 -2.48 -11.33 21.18
C ARG A 54 -1.65 -12.00 20.08
N LEU A 55 -2.02 -11.82 18.82
CA LEU A 55 -1.29 -12.40 17.69
C LEU A 55 0.11 -11.80 17.57
N ALA A 56 0.26 -10.49 17.71
CA ALA A 56 1.57 -9.84 17.67
C ALA A 56 2.50 -10.34 18.78
N GLN A 57 1.98 -10.52 19.98
CA GLN A 57 2.74 -11.09 21.09
C GLN A 57 3.20 -12.52 20.78
N SER A 58 2.28 -13.41 20.37
CA SER A 58 2.59 -14.81 20.03
C SER A 58 3.64 -14.90 18.91
N VAL A 59 3.50 -14.12 17.85
CA VAL A 59 4.46 -14.12 16.73
C VAL A 59 5.86 -13.68 17.18
N ILE A 60 5.95 -12.66 18.05
CA ILE A 60 7.24 -12.17 18.54
C ILE A 60 7.87 -13.14 19.56
N GLU A 61 7.07 -13.76 20.42
CA GLU A 61 7.58 -14.67 21.45
C GLU A 61 7.92 -16.05 20.89
N ASP A 62 7.05 -16.60 20.04
CA ASP A 62 7.15 -18.00 19.59
C ASP A 62 7.89 -18.14 18.25
N GLU A 63 7.75 -17.14 17.34
CA GLU A 63 8.25 -17.21 15.98
C GLU A 63 9.32 -16.15 15.65
N TYR A 64 9.95 -15.54 16.66
CA TYR A 64 10.88 -14.43 16.50
C TYR A 64 12.02 -14.69 15.51
N LYS A 65 12.48 -15.93 15.38
CA LYS A 65 13.57 -16.32 14.47
C LYS A 65 13.20 -16.14 12.99
N VAL A 66 11.92 -16.19 12.67
CA VAL A 66 11.38 -16.00 11.33
C VAL A 66 10.80 -14.60 11.20
N SER A 67 9.93 -14.19 12.14
CA SER A 67 9.17 -12.96 12.05
C SER A 67 10.02 -11.68 12.13
N LEU A 68 11.17 -11.73 12.81
CA LEU A 68 12.10 -10.60 12.95
C LEU A 68 13.33 -10.71 12.04
N GLN A 69 13.38 -11.70 11.15
CA GLN A 69 14.49 -11.92 10.22
C GLN A 69 14.14 -11.41 8.81
N TYR A 70 15.14 -11.24 7.98
CA TYR A 70 14.94 -11.04 6.54
C TYR A 70 14.20 -12.22 5.94
N GLY A 71 13.18 -11.93 5.13
CA GLY A 71 12.37 -12.90 4.40
C GLY A 71 12.57 -12.83 2.89
N SER A 72 11.78 -13.60 2.15
CA SER A 72 11.71 -13.53 0.69
C SER A 72 11.18 -12.16 0.24
N THR A 73 11.74 -11.65 -0.86
CA THR A 73 11.31 -10.40 -1.49
C THR A 73 9.84 -10.47 -1.93
N GLU A 74 9.40 -11.65 -2.37
CA GLU A 74 8.03 -11.89 -2.83
C GLU A 74 7.04 -12.12 -1.70
N GLY A 75 7.52 -12.20 -0.46
CA GLY A 75 6.73 -12.42 0.75
C GLY A 75 6.78 -13.86 1.26
N ASP A 76 6.23 -14.06 2.44
CA ASP A 76 6.19 -15.35 3.14
C ASP A 76 5.29 -16.35 2.42
N ASP A 77 5.77 -17.59 2.23
CA ASP A 77 5.08 -18.62 1.49
C ASP A 77 3.81 -19.11 2.22
N ILE A 78 3.83 -19.19 3.54
CA ILE A 78 2.66 -19.59 4.34
C ILE A 78 1.56 -18.53 4.19
N LEU A 79 1.93 -17.25 4.24
CA LEU A 79 0.98 -16.15 4.02
C LEU A 79 0.36 -16.22 2.62
N LYS A 80 1.17 -16.47 1.58
CA LYS A 80 0.69 -16.63 0.20
C LYS A 80 -0.31 -17.79 0.08
N GLU A 81 0.02 -18.95 0.66
CA GLU A 81 -0.87 -20.10 0.67
C GLU A 81 -2.21 -19.83 1.35
N GLN A 82 -2.20 -19.14 2.50
CA GLN A 82 -3.43 -18.76 3.18
C GLN A 82 -4.26 -17.77 2.34
N TYR A 83 -3.59 -16.84 1.67
CA TYR A 83 -4.26 -15.88 0.80
C TYR A 83 -4.88 -16.57 -0.43
N ILE A 84 -4.18 -17.53 -1.04
CA ILE A 84 -4.72 -18.35 -2.15
C ILE A 84 -6.01 -19.08 -1.71
N LYS A 85 -6.00 -19.72 -0.54
CA LYS A 85 -7.19 -20.39 0.01
C LYS A 85 -8.36 -19.40 0.24
N LEU A 86 -8.04 -18.18 0.68
CA LEU A 86 -9.04 -17.13 0.86
C LEU A 86 -9.64 -16.68 -0.47
N LEU A 87 -8.80 -16.49 -1.50
CA LEU A 87 -9.27 -16.15 -2.85
C LEU A 87 -10.16 -17.23 -3.45
N GLU A 88 -9.80 -18.50 -3.30
CA GLU A 88 -10.61 -19.62 -3.76
C GLU A 88 -11.96 -19.66 -3.04
N LYS A 89 -11.94 -19.55 -1.71
CA LYS A 89 -13.15 -19.64 -0.88
C LYS A 89 -14.14 -18.49 -1.11
N HIS A 90 -13.65 -17.25 -1.22
CA HIS A 90 -14.51 -16.06 -1.24
C HIS A 90 -14.74 -15.48 -2.64
N HIS A 91 -13.85 -15.76 -3.59
CA HIS A 91 -13.92 -15.21 -4.94
C HIS A 91 -13.99 -16.27 -6.05
N GLY A 92 -13.90 -17.56 -5.71
CA GLY A 92 -13.91 -18.65 -6.69
C GLY A 92 -12.69 -18.69 -7.60
N ILE A 93 -11.60 -18.01 -7.21
CA ILE A 93 -10.34 -17.98 -7.98
C ILE A 93 -9.51 -19.18 -7.59
N SER A 94 -9.41 -20.17 -8.45
CA SER A 94 -8.68 -21.43 -8.21
C SER A 94 -7.46 -21.56 -9.13
N GLY A 95 -6.58 -22.53 -8.81
CA GLY A 95 -5.41 -22.88 -9.61
C GLY A 95 -4.21 -21.94 -9.42
N LEU A 96 -4.28 -20.97 -8.48
CA LEU A 96 -3.14 -20.12 -8.14
C LEU A 96 -2.07 -20.91 -7.38
N LYS A 97 -0.81 -20.50 -7.57
CA LYS A 97 0.37 -20.97 -6.86
C LYS A 97 1.09 -19.80 -6.20
N ASN A 98 2.04 -20.08 -5.30
CA ASN A 98 2.82 -19.05 -4.62
C ASN A 98 3.51 -18.07 -5.59
N ASP A 99 3.96 -18.55 -6.75
CA ASP A 99 4.59 -17.73 -7.80
C ASP A 99 3.62 -16.72 -8.46
N ASN A 100 2.33 -16.87 -8.25
CA ASN A 100 1.33 -15.93 -8.74
C ASN A 100 1.00 -14.82 -7.73
N ILE A 101 1.60 -14.84 -6.55
CA ILE A 101 1.33 -13.91 -5.46
C ILE A 101 2.62 -13.19 -5.04
N VAL A 102 2.54 -11.88 -4.92
CA VAL A 102 3.56 -11.04 -4.30
C VAL A 102 2.93 -10.26 -3.15
N ILE A 103 3.53 -10.32 -1.99
CA ILE A 103 3.10 -9.55 -0.81
C ILE A 103 3.76 -8.18 -0.85
N THR A 104 2.96 -7.14 -0.73
CA THR A 104 3.41 -5.74 -0.76
C THR A 104 3.03 -5.01 0.52
N THR A 105 3.74 -3.94 0.84
CA THR A 105 3.42 -3.05 1.96
C THR A 105 2.26 -2.12 1.55
N GLY A 106 1.08 -2.70 1.40
CA GLY A 106 -0.13 -2.03 0.95
C GLY A 106 -0.20 -1.80 -0.56
N SER A 107 -1.37 -1.38 -1.03
CA SER A 107 -1.67 -1.19 -2.45
C SER A 107 -0.83 -0.10 -3.12
N GLN A 108 -0.37 0.91 -2.39
CA GLN A 108 0.44 1.98 -2.97
C GLN A 108 1.79 1.46 -3.47
N GLN A 109 2.42 0.52 -2.74
CA GLN A 109 3.65 -0.13 -3.22
C GLN A 109 3.37 -0.99 -4.46
N ALA A 110 2.25 -1.71 -4.48
CA ALA A 110 1.87 -2.50 -5.66
C ALA A 110 1.69 -1.61 -6.90
N LEU A 111 0.99 -0.47 -6.77
CA LEU A 111 0.81 0.49 -7.86
C LEU A 111 2.14 1.07 -8.35
N ASP A 112 3.03 1.45 -7.44
CA ASP A 112 4.38 1.97 -7.78
C ASP A 112 5.22 0.92 -8.52
N LEU A 113 5.18 -0.34 -8.06
CA LEU A 113 5.87 -1.44 -8.72
C LEU A 113 5.31 -1.74 -10.11
N ILE A 114 3.97 -1.74 -10.26
CA ILE A 114 3.31 -1.92 -11.56
C ILE A 114 3.71 -0.78 -12.52
N GLY A 115 3.64 0.45 -12.06
CA GLY A 115 4.07 1.61 -12.85
C GLY A 115 5.51 1.47 -13.32
N LYS A 116 6.44 1.16 -12.42
CA LYS A 116 7.87 0.97 -12.74
C LYS A 116 8.15 -0.22 -13.66
N THR A 117 7.31 -1.25 -13.61
CA THR A 117 7.53 -2.48 -14.38
C THR A 117 6.98 -2.39 -15.80
N PHE A 118 5.87 -1.70 -15.99
CA PHE A 118 5.10 -1.76 -17.24
C PHE A 118 4.96 -0.42 -17.95
N LEU A 119 5.35 0.71 -17.35
CA LEU A 119 5.16 2.03 -17.94
C LEU A 119 6.50 2.73 -18.23
N ASP A 120 6.67 3.10 -19.48
CA ASP A 120 7.70 4.00 -19.97
C ASP A 120 7.14 5.43 -20.13
N PRO A 121 7.98 6.47 -20.35
CA PRO A 121 7.52 7.86 -20.49
C PRO A 121 6.45 8.10 -21.58
N ASP A 122 6.44 7.26 -22.62
CA ASP A 122 5.49 7.35 -23.73
C ASP A 122 4.32 6.36 -23.63
N SER A 123 4.22 5.62 -22.53
CA SER A 123 3.15 4.65 -22.30
C SER A 123 1.80 5.32 -22.08
N ILE A 124 0.73 4.70 -22.57
CA ILE A 124 -0.65 5.12 -22.33
C ILE A 124 -1.28 4.18 -21.30
N CYS A 125 -1.72 4.75 -20.17
CA CYS A 125 -2.42 4.01 -19.12
C CYS A 125 -3.90 4.43 -19.10
N ALA A 126 -4.81 3.47 -19.29
CA ALA A 126 -6.25 3.70 -19.14
C ALA A 126 -6.63 3.56 -17.66
N ILE A 127 -7.25 4.60 -17.11
CA ILE A 127 -7.73 4.63 -15.72
C ILE A 127 -9.21 4.99 -15.67
N CYS A 128 -9.90 4.55 -14.61
CA CYS A 128 -11.30 4.90 -14.38
C CYS A 128 -11.47 6.40 -14.09
N SER A 129 -12.65 6.94 -14.37
CA SER A 129 -13.05 8.27 -13.91
C SER A 129 -14.39 8.16 -13.19
N PRO A 130 -14.50 8.46 -11.91
CA PRO A 130 -13.43 8.95 -11.01
C PRO A 130 -12.35 7.89 -10.71
N VAL A 131 -11.14 8.35 -10.38
CA VAL A 131 -9.96 7.52 -10.14
C VAL A 131 -9.45 7.66 -8.69
N TYR A 132 -8.86 6.59 -8.17
CA TYR A 132 -8.06 6.69 -6.96
C TYR A 132 -6.78 7.50 -7.24
N LEU A 133 -6.62 8.63 -6.54
CA LEU A 133 -5.53 9.57 -6.78
C LEU A 133 -4.13 8.97 -6.55
N GLY A 134 -4.03 7.95 -5.68
CA GLY A 134 -2.79 7.21 -5.47
C GLY A 134 -2.33 6.46 -6.72
N ALA A 135 -3.26 5.86 -7.47
CA ALA A 135 -2.95 5.19 -8.73
C ALA A 135 -2.51 6.20 -9.81
N ALA A 136 -3.28 7.28 -9.98
CA ALA A 136 -2.92 8.33 -10.93
C ALA A 136 -1.56 8.98 -10.64
N SER A 137 -1.17 9.03 -9.36
CA SER A 137 0.14 9.58 -8.97
C SER A 137 1.29 8.58 -9.13
N ALA A 138 1.01 7.28 -9.07
CA ALA A 138 2.00 6.24 -9.26
C ALA A 138 2.35 6.05 -10.75
N PHE A 139 1.36 6.17 -11.61
CA PHE A 139 1.48 6.00 -13.05
C PHE A 139 1.87 7.29 -13.77
#